data_48956d3fed36887026353c932f14fb63
#
_entry.id   48956d3fed36887026353c932f14fb63
#
_cell.length_a   1.000
_cell.length_b   1.000
_cell.length_c   1.000
_cell.angle_alpha   90.00
_cell.angle_beta   90.00
_cell.angle_gamma   90.00
#
_symmetry.space_group_name_H-M   'P 1'
#
loop_
_entity.id
_entity.type
_entity.pdbx_description
1 polymer ?
#
loop_
_entity_poly.entity_id
_entity_poly.type
_entity_poly.pdbx_seq_one_letter_code
_entity_poly.pdbx_strand_id
1 'polypeptide(L)'
;MARLRFGCLLLVIAVTAANRPAEIAAQAPLEAGAFVWYDLVTTQLAASREFYGKLLGWSFKDSTRNGRPYVIASAGGRPIAGMLEIAAGPEAGPQWVSFFVVNDVAAAAKEAESAGGKILVPPTDVASGKVAVIADSQGAAVGFGQVSLRVPTVGDAKIGQIFWTDYMATDGEAALRFYQRVAGYTADTATALGRGQHIILRRDRPRAGLFILPAEVKNVRSHWLPHVRVEDPAALATRATALGGKVLLAPSANVRKNTLAIVADPAGAPIALQKWPIQ
;
A
#
# COMPACT_ATOMS: atom_id res chain seq x y z
N MET A 1 -61.68 -11.17 67.24
CA MET A 1 -60.66 -10.13 66.94
C MET A 1 -59.55 -10.82 66.26
N ALA A 2 -59.54 -10.80 64.92
CA ALA A 2 -58.57 -11.47 64.09
C ALA A 2 -57.57 -10.40 63.49
N ARG A 3 -56.31 -10.54 63.81
CA ARG A 3 -55.23 -9.69 63.24
C ARG A 3 -54.69 -10.29 61.97
N LEU A 4 -54.95 -9.63 60.84
CA LEU A 4 -54.41 -9.92 59.57
C LEU A 4 -52.93 -9.47 59.51
N ARG A 5 -51.99 -10.38 59.23
CA ARG A 5 -50.58 -10.06 58.93
C ARG A 5 -50.38 -10.01 57.40
N PHE A 6 -50.11 -8.83 56.91
CA PHE A 6 -49.63 -8.63 55.53
C PHE A 6 -48.15 -9.04 55.40
N GLY A 7 -47.91 -10.10 54.69
CA GLY A 7 -46.55 -10.48 54.28
C GLY A 7 -46.16 -9.75 53.00
N CYS A 8 -45.10 -8.91 53.06
CA CYS A 8 -44.53 -8.21 51.95
C CYS A 8 -43.61 -9.17 51.16
N LEU A 9 -44.00 -9.58 49.97
CA LEU A 9 -43.21 -10.43 49.12
C LEU A 9 -42.28 -9.52 48.23
N LEU A 10 -41.00 -9.43 48.62
CA LEU A 10 -39.97 -8.74 47.83
C LEU A 10 -39.57 -9.63 46.63
N LEU A 11 -40.01 -9.23 45.43
CA LEU A 11 -39.60 -9.84 44.17
C LEU A 11 -38.21 -9.29 43.78
N VAL A 12 -37.14 -10.07 44.00
CA VAL A 12 -35.80 -9.75 43.54
C VAL A 12 -35.72 -10.15 42.06
N ILE A 13 -35.78 -9.17 41.17
CA ILE A 13 -35.49 -9.38 39.74
C ILE A 13 -33.98 -9.42 39.58
N ALA A 14 -33.41 -10.60 39.44
CA ALA A 14 -32.01 -10.78 39.02
C ALA A 14 -31.89 -10.43 37.52
N VAL A 15 -31.37 -9.24 37.23
CA VAL A 15 -30.96 -8.88 35.88
C VAL A 15 -29.63 -9.60 35.60
N THR A 16 -29.70 -10.77 34.97
CA THR A 16 -28.50 -11.41 34.37
C THR A 16 -28.14 -10.63 33.15
N ALA A 17 -27.12 -9.75 33.26
CA ALA A 17 -26.46 -9.18 32.12
C ALA A 17 -25.75 -10.30 31.34
N ALA A 18 -26.39 -10.79 30.29
CA ALA A 18 -25.75 -11.68 29.33
C ALA A 18 -24.64 -10.91 28.64
N ASN A 19 -23.38 -11.10 29.06
CA ASN A 19 -22.20 -10.75 28.27
C ASN A 19 -22.25 -11.57 26.98
N ARG A 20 -22.86 -11.01 25.94
CA ARG A 20 -22.65 -11.50 24.57
C ARG A 20 -21.20 -11.19 24.24
N PRO A 21 -20.37 -12.20 23.91
CA PRO A 21 -19.08 -11.91 23.33
C PRO A 21 -19.34 -11.07 22.08
N ALA A 22 -18.63 -9.94 21.95
CA ALA A 22 -18.68 -9.13 20.73
C ALA A 22 -18.39 -10.08 19.56
N GLU A 23 -19.39 -10.28 18.72
CA GLU A 23 -19.30 -11.06 17.50
C GLU A 23 -18.19 -10.42 16.69
N ILE A 24 -17.02 -11.09 16.59
CA ILE A 24 -15.95 -10.69 15.71
C ILE A 24 -16.57 -10.83 14.31
N ALA A 25 -17.02 -9.71 13.77
CA ALA A 25 -17.55 -9.66 12.42
C ALA A 25 -16.51 -10.33 11.51
N ALA A 26 -16.86 -11.47 10.94
CA ALA A 26 -15.97 -12.19 10.01
C ALA A 26 -15.56 -11.20 8.94
N GLN A 27 -14.26 -10.85 8.90
CA GLN A 27 -13.76 -9.95 7.91
C GLN A 27 -14.00 -10.55 6.53
N ALA A 28 -14.65 -9.80 5.65
CA ALA A 28 -14.85 -10.24 4.29
C ALA A 28 -13.49 -10.67 3.69
N PRO A 29 -13.44 -11.79 2.96
CA PRO A 29 -12.19 -12.28 2.38
C PRO A 29 -11.56 -11.18 1.53
N LEU A 30 -10.24 -11.08 1.57
CA LEU A 30 -9.51 -10.12 0.75
C LEU A 30 -9.71 -10.47 -0.72
N GLU A 31 -10.05 -9.48 -1.50
CA GLU A 31 -10.34 -9.68 -2.92
C GLU A 31 -9.03 -9.75 -3.72
N ALA A 32 -8.90 -10.75 -4.56
CA ALA A 32 -7.75 -10.91 -5.45
C ALA A 32 -7.52 -9.65 -6.29
N GLY A 33 -6.27 -9.24 -6.43
CA GLY A 33 -5.86 -8.00 -7.10
C GLY A 33 -5.96 -6.74 -6.22
N ALA A 34 -6.45 -6.82 -4.97
CA ALA A 34 -6.42 -5.69 -4.05
C ALA A 34 -5.02 -5.50 -3.47
N PHE A 35 -4.52 -4.26 -3.47
CA PHE A 35 -3.28 -3.92 -2.76
C PHE A 35 -3.55 -3.91 -1.25
N VAL A 36 -2.68 -4.59 -0.49
CA VAL A 36 -2.92 -4.86 0.94
C VAL A 36 -1.73 -4.53 1.83
N TRP A 37 -0.55 -4.34 1.28
CA TRP A 37 0.66 -4.01 2.03
C TRP A 37 1.68 -3.31 1.15
N TYR A 38 2.62 -2.62 1.80
CA TYR A 38 3.73 -1.91 1.16
C TYR A 38 4.98 -2.11 1.98
N ASP A 39 6.10 -2.52 1.35
CA ASP A 39 7.39 -2.57 2.01
C ASP A 39 8.33 -1.53 1.41
N LEU A 40 8.90 -0.68 2.24
CA LEU A 40 10.06 0.12 1.87
C LEU A 40 11.31 -0.75 1.99
N VAL A 41 11.95 -0.98 0.87
CA VAL A 41 13.29 -1.56 0.81
C VAL A 41 14.27 -0.40 0.69
N THR A 42 15.19 -0.23 1.64
CA THR A 42 16.09 0.93 1.72
C THR A 42 17.50 0.52 2.09
N THR A 43 18.47 1.35 1.73
CA THR A 43 19.87 1.21 2.16
C THR A 43 20.21 2.10 3.36
N GLN A 44 19.24 2.89 3.85
CA GLN A 44 19.41 3.88 4.92
C GLN A 44 18.17 3.90 5.83
N LEU A 45 17.91 2.78 6.51
CA LEU A 45 16.69 2.59 7.30
C LEU A 45 16.46 3.70 8.34
N ALA A 46 17.51 4.09 9.06
CA ALA A 46 17.41 5.14 10.08
C ALA A 46 16.99 6.49 9.47
N ALA A 47 17.62 6.91 8.36
CA ALA A 47 17.30 8.15 7.66
C ALA A 47 15.89 8.13 7.06
N SER A 48 15.46 6.99 6.48
CA SER A 48 14.11 6.82 5.97
C SER A 48 13.06 6.90 7.09
N ARG A 49 13.30 6.28 8.26
CA ARG A 49 12.41 6.39 9.44
C ARG A 49 12.27 7.84 9.90
N GLU A 50 13.37 8.56 10.04
CA GLU A 50 13.36 9.96 10.44
C GLU A 50 12.58 10.83 9.45
N PHE A 51 12.84 10.61 8.15
CA PHE A 51 12.18 11.32 7.07
C PHE A 51 10.66 11.14 7.09
N TYR A 52 10.17 9.90 7.05
CA TYR A 52 8.73 9.63 7.04
C TYR A 52 8.05 10.01 8.36
N GLY A 53 8.73 9.85 9.49
CA GLY A 53 8.25 10.32 10.80
C GLY A 53 8.02 11.82 10.83
N LYS A 54 9.01 12.61 10.38
CA LYS A 54 8.91 14.07 10.35
C LYS A 54 8.00 14.59 9.25
N LEU A 55 8.00 13.95 8.06
CA LEU A 55 7.22 14.40 6.92
C LEU A 55 5.72 14.07 7.06
N LEU A 56 5.39 12.82 7.42
CA LEU A 56 4.04 12.27 7.37
C LEU A 56 3.44 11.95 8.76
N GLY A 57 4.20 12.15 9.84
CA GLY A 57 3.75 11.83 11.20
C GLY A 57 3.66 10.33 11.47
N TRP A 58 4.39 9.50 10.72
CA TRP A 58 4.38 8.05 10.95
C TRP A 58 5.10 7.69 12.25
N SER A 59 4.57 6.72 12.95
CA SER A 59 5.22 6.05 14.09
C SER A 59 5.77 4.69 13.67
N PHE A 60 6.79 4.22 14.40
CA PHE A 60 7.52 3.02 14.02
C PHE A 60 7.64 2.06 15.20
N LYS A 61 7.50 0.77 14.92
CA LYS A 61 7.72 -0.30 15.88
C LYS A 61 8.70 -1.30 15.30
N ASP A 62 9.79 -1.56 16.02
CA ASP A 62 10.74 -2.58 15.64
C ASP A 62 10.12 -3.96 15.76
N SER A 63 10.45 -4.82 14.81
CA SER A 63 9.91 -6.16 14.64
C SER A 63 10.95 -7.05 13.95
N THR A 64 10.57 -8.27 13.64
CA THR A 64 11.37 -9.18 12.82
C THR A 64 10.49 -9.86 11.78
N ARG A 65 11.05 -10.13 10.61
CA ARG A 65 10.45 -10.99 9.59
C ARG A 65 11.43 -12.08 9.22
N ASN A 66 11.07 -13.33 9.51
CA ASN A 66 11.93 -14.50 9.28
C ASN A 66 13.34 -14.33 9.87
N GLY A 67 13.40 -13.84 11.13
CA GLY A 67 14.65 -13.62 11.87
C GLY A 67 15.47 -12.40 11.43
N ARG A 68 15.02 -11.62 10.45
CA ARG A 68 15.69 -10.39 10.01
C ARG A 68 15.02 -9.14 10.60
N PRO A 69 15.78 -8.08 10.89
CA PRO A 69 15.23 -6.80 11.32
C PRO A 69 14.16 -6.29 10.34
N TYR A 70 13.04 -5.87 10.89
CA TYR A 70 11.90 -5.35 10.16
C TYR A 70 11.21 -4.27 10.98
N VAL A 71 10.76 -3.22 10.37
CA VAL A 71 10.08 -2.12 11.07
C VAL A 71 8.66 -2.01 10.55
N ILE A 72 7.68 -1.92 11.46
CA ILE A 72 6.29 -1.63 11.12
C ILE A 72 6.08 -0.13 11.21
N ALA A 73 5.69 0.50 10.11
CA ALA A 73 5.25 1.88 10.05
C ALA A 73 3.74 1.98 10.25
N SER A 74 3.30 2.94 11.04
CA SER A 74 1.88 3.17 11.35
C SER A 74 1.50 4.64 11.17
N ALA A 75 0.29 4.89 10.67
CA ALA A 75 -0.32 6.21 10.57
C ALA A 75 -1.62 6.22 11.39
N GLY A 76 -1.73 7.16 12.35
CA GLY A 76 -2.86 7.22 13.27
C GLY A 76 -3.07 5.93 14.07
N GLY A 77 -1.98 5.28 14.49
CA GLY A 77 -2.00 4.02 15.25
C GLY A 77 -2.30 2.76 14.42
N ARG A 78 -2.58 2.89 13.11
CA ARG A 78 -2.84 1.74 12.22
C ARG A 78 -1.57 1.37 11.44
N PRO A 79 -1.13 0.10 11.46
CA PRO A 79 -0.06 -0.37 10.58
C PRO A 79 -0.42 -0.16 9.11
N ILE A 80 0.49 0.40 8.33
CA ILE A 80 0.28 0.76 6.92
C ILE A 80 1.37 0.23 5.99
N ALA A 81 2.58 0.01 6.52
CA ALA A 81 3.73 -0.41 5.73
C ALA A 81 4.77 -1.12 6.60
N GLY A 82 5.67 -1.82 5.95
CA GLY A 82 6.90 -2.33 6.52
C GLY A 82 8.11 -1.60 5.97
N MET A 83 9.23 -1.73 6.67
CA MET A 83 10.52 -1.20 6.21
C MET A 83 11.62 -2.22 6.53
N LEU A 84 12.52 -2.43 5.60
CA LEU A 84 13.67 -3.30 5.76
C LEU A 84 14.91 -2.71 5.11
N GLU A 85 16.05 -2.96 5.72
CA GLU A 85 17.33 -2.53 5.17
C GLU A 85 17.96 -3.62 4.32
N ILE A 86 18.52 -3.21 3.20
CA ILE A 86 19.29 -4.06 2.30
C ILE A 86 20.68 -3.47 2.11
N ALA A 87 21.65 -4.31 1.78
CA ALA A 87 22.95 -3.83 1.33
C ALA A 87 22.80 -3.08 0.00
N ALA A 88 23.57 -2.03 -0.17
CA ALA A 88 23.65 -1.33 -1.46
C ALA A 88 24.20 -2.29 -2.53
N GLY A 89 23.58 -2.30 -3.70
CA GLY A 89 24.00 -3.15 -4.81
C GLY A 89 23.56 -2.59 -6.16
N PRO A 90 24.16 -3.03 -7.28
CA PRO A 90 23.91 -2.46 -8.59
C PRO A 90 22.48 -2.74 -9.10
N GLU A 91 21.83 -3.79 -8.62
CA GLU A 91 20.50 -4.19 -9.08
C GLU A 91 19.36 -3.84 -8.10
N ALA A 92 19.69 -3.53 -6.85
CA ALA A 92 18.72 -3.27 -5.78
C ALA A 92 18.88 -1.86 -5.22
N GLY A 93 18.17 -0.90 -5.80
CA GLY A 93 18.05 0.45 -5.25
C GLY A 93 16.89 0.56 -4.25
N PRO A 94 16.88 1.64 -3.44
CA PRO A 94 15.76 1.97 -2.56
C PRO A 94 14.46 2.10 -3.33
N GLN A 95 13.41 1.40 -2.87
CA GLN A 95 12.11 1.38 -3.56
C GLN A 95 10.99 0.91 -2.64
N TRP A 96 9.78 1.21 -3.03
CA TRP A 96 8.58 0.63 -2.46
C TRP A 96 8.19 -0.63 -3.22
N VAL A 97 7.91 -1.71 -2.50
CA VAL A 97 7.32 -2.94 -3.03
C VAL A 97 5.86 -2.99 -2.58
N SER A 98 4.95 -2.84 -3.53
CA SER A 98 3.51 -2.90 -3.29
C SER A 98 3.04 -4.35 -3.40
N PHE A 99 2.26 -4.85 -2.42
CA PHE A 99 1.76 -6.23 -2.39
C PHE A 99 0.27 -6.27 -2.70
N PHE A 100 -0.12 -7.08 -3.67
CA PHE A 100 -1.54 -7.34 -3.93
C PHE A 100 -1.92 -8.80 -3.65
N VAL A 101 -3.20 -9.01 -3.37
CA VAL A 101 -3.76 -10.32 -3.03
C VAL A 101 -3.80 -11.22 -4.25
N VAL A 102 -3.34 -12.44 -4.07
CA VAL A 102 -3.53 -13.56 -4.99
C VAL A 102 -4.14 -14.75 -4.27
N ASN A 103 -4.84 -15.62 -4.99
CA ASN A 103 -5.45 -16.82 -4.41
C ASN A 103 -4.41 -17.88 -4.03
N ASP A 104 -3.34 -17.99 -4.80
CA ASP A 104 -2.23 -18.90 -4.58
C ASP A 104 -0.92 -18.20 -4.96
N VAL A 105 -0.07 -17.98 -3.95
CA VAL A 105 1.21 -17.26 -4.12
C VAL A 105 2.19 -18.05 -4.98
N ALA A 106 2.22 -19.38 -4.87
CA ALA A 106 3.13 -20.22 -5.65
C ALA A 106 2.73 -20.27 -7.12
N ALA A 107 1.43 -20.44 -7.39
CA ALA A 107 0.90 -20.39 -8.75
C ALA A 107 1.11 -19.03 -9.41
N ALA A 108 0.86 -17.91 -8.67
CA ALA A 108 1.07 -16.57 -9.17
C ALA A 108 2.55 -16.28 -9.47
N ALA A 109 3.47 -16.73 -8.63
CA ALA A 109 4.91 -16.57 -8.86
C ALA A 109 5.37 -17.34 -10.12
N LYS A 110 4.90 -18.57 -10.31
CA LYS A 110 5.17 -19.37 -11.52
C LYS A 110 4.57 -18.71 -12.78
N GLU A 111 3.35 -18.17 -12.68
CA GLU A 111 2.72 -17.46 -13.79
C GLU A 111 3.51 -16.19 -14.16
N ALA A 112 4.02 -15.46 -13.15
CA ALA A 112 4.86 -14.29 -13.38
C ALA A 112 6.16 -14.64 -14.12
N GLU A 113 6.84 -15.74 -13.77
CA GLU A 113 8.01 -16.23 -14.52
C GLU A 113 7.63 -16.57 -15.95
N SER A 114 6.53 -17.29 -16.17
CA SER A 114 6.03 -17.66 -17.50
C SER A 114 5.64 -16.42 -18.34
N ALA A 115 5.34 -15.30 -17.71
CA ALA A 115 5.04 -14.02 -18.33
C ALA A 115 6.27 -13.12 -18.55
N GLY A 116 7.49 -13.63 -18.30
CA GLY A 116 8.75 -12.91 -18.48
C GLY A 116 9.25 -12.16 -17.24
N GLY A 117 8.65 -12.38 -16.08
CA GLY A 117 9.15 -11.88 -14.80
C GLY A 117 10.25 -12.76 -14.19
N LYS A 118 10.77 -12.33 -13.03
CA LYS A 118 11.80 -13.05 -12.29
C LYS A 118 11.41 -13.14 -10.81
N ILE A 119 11.50 -14.31 -10.19
CA ILE A 119 11.29 -14.45 -8.74
C ILE A 119 12.47 -13.84 -7.99
N LEU A 120 12.22 -12.84 -7.15
CA LEU A 120 13.19 -12.19 -6.27
C LEU A 120 13.18 -12.80 -4.86
N VAL A 121 11.96 -13.07 -4.35
CA VAL A 121 11.74 -13.79 -3.08
C VAL A 121 10.74 -14.90 -3.38
N PRO A 122 11.13 -16.18 -3.23
CA PRO A 122 10.22 -17.30 -3.49
C PRO A 122 9.05 -17.31 -2.51
N PRO A 123 7.98 -18.05 -2.81
CA PRO A 123 6.85 -18.23 -1.90
C PRO A 123 7.34 -18.60 -0.50
N THR A 124 7.05 -17.72 0.47
CA THR A 124 7.60 -17.77 1.83
C THR A 124 6.49 -17.52 2.83
N ASP A 125 6.46 -18.34 3.89
CA ASP A 125 5.51 -18.16 4.99
C ASP A 125 5.96 -16.99 5.87
N VAL A 126 4.99 -16.14 6.22
CA VAL A 126 5.14 -15.02 7.17
C VAL A 126 4.01 -15.07 8.19
N ALA A 127 4.14 -14.35 9.31
CA ALA A 127 3.13 -14.39 10.38
C ALA A 127 1.69 -14.07 9.91
N SER A 128 1.53 -13.28 8.85
CA SER A 128 0.22 -12.89 8.29
C SER A 128 -0.28 -13.81 7.16
N GLY A 129 0.47 -14.85 6.76
CA GLY A 129 0.13 -15.74 5.67
C GLY A 129 1.33 -16.11 4.79
N LYS A 130 1.17 -16.10 3.48
CA LYS A 130 2.23 -16.43 2.50
C LYS A 130 2.46 -15.24 1.56
N VAL A 131 3.73 -14.98 1.25
CA VAL A 131 4.13 -13.89 0.33
C VAL A 131 5.19 -14.36 -0.66
N ALA A 132 5.29 -13.67 -1.79
CA ALA A 132 6.42 -13.74 -2.72
C ALA A 132 6.71 -12.33 -3.25
N VAL A 133 7.93 -12.09 -3.73
CA VAL A 133 8.29 -10.87 -4.46
C VAL A 133 8.87 -11.25 -5.80
N ILE A 134 8.38 -10.60 -6.85
CA ILE A 134 8.89 -10.78 -8.21
C ILE A 134 9.34 -9.45 -8.80
N ALA A 135 10.23 -9.48 -9.76
CA ALA A 135 10.35 -8.43 -10.76
C ALA A 135 9.43 -8.79 -11.93
N ASP A 136 8.65 -7.84 -12.41
CA ASP A 136 7.82 -8.05 -13.58
C ASP A 136 8.65 -8.05 -14.88
N SER A 137 8.01 -8.15 -16.04
CA SER A 137 8.69 -8.19 -17.35
C SER A 137 9.48 -6.92 -17.69
N GLN A 138 9.31 -5.82 -16.93
CA GLN A 138 10.06 -4.57 -17.06
C GLN A 138 11.02 -4.33 -15.89
N GLY A 139 11.15 -5.30 -14.98
CA GLY A 139 12.03 -5.25 -13.82
C GLY A 139 11.47 -4.55 -12.60
N ALA A 140 10.20 -4.14 -12.59
CA ALA A 140 9.57 -3.53 -11.42
C ALA A 140 9.25 -4.57 -10.35
N ALA A 141 9.71 -4.31 -9.11
CA ALA A 141 9.41 -5.19 -8.00
C ALA A 141 7.96 -5.06 -7.54
N VAL A 142 7.28 -6.19 -7.37
CA VAL A 142 5.93 -6.28 -6.84
C VAL A 142 5.80 -7.54 -5.97
N GLY A 143 4.98 -7.43 -4.93
CA GLY A 143 4.71 -8.53 -4.01
C GLY A 143 3.36 -9.20 -4.27
N PHE A 144 3.30 -10.50 -4.08
CA PHE A 144 2.07 -11.29 -3.99
C PHE A 144 1.82 -11.64 -2.54
N GLY A 145 0.57 -11.55 -2.10
CA GLY A 145 0.18 -11.89 -0.74
C GLY A 145 -1.09 -12.75 -0.70
N GLN A 146 -1.00 -13.85 0.04
CA GLN A 146 -2.15 -14.59 0.55
C GLN A 146 -2.16 -14.36 2.06
N VAL A 147 -2.62 -13.17 2.45
CA VAL A 147 -2.44 -12.61 3.79
C VAL A 147 -3.76 -12.15 4.37
N SER A 148 -3.88 -12.17 5.70
CA SER A 148 -5.06 -11.70 6.44
C SER A 148 -4.97 -10.23 6.85
N LEU A 149 -4.18 -9.43 6.13
CA LEU A 149 -3.99 -8.00 6.39
C LEU A 149 -5.00 -7.16 5.61
N ARG A 150 -5.48 -6.10 6.23
CA ARG A 150 -6.37 -5.13 5.60
C ARG A 150 -5.74 -3.75 5.61
N VAL A 151 -5.53 -3.17 4.43
CA VAL A 151 -5.21 -1.74 4.28
C VAL A 151 -6.47 -0.94 3.98
N PRO A 152 -6.50 0.37 4.26
CA PRO A 152 -7.61 1.23 3.90
C PRO A 152 -7.89 1.18 2.40
N THR A 153 -9.16 1.19 2.03
CA THR A 153 -9.57 1.43 0.65
C THR A 153 -9.46 2.93 0.32
N VAL A 154 -9.51 3.28 -0.96
CA VAL A 154 -9.39 4.68 -1.45
C VAL A 154 -10.32 5.64 -0.69
N GLY A 155 -11.56 5.22 -0.37
CA GLY A 155 -12.53 6.05 0.35
C GLY A 155 -12.28 6.20 1.84
N ASP A 156 -11.67 5.21 2.48
CA ASP A 156 -11.55 5.10 3.95
C ASP A 156 -10.22 5.61 4.49
N ALA A 157 -9.22 5.83 3.62
CA ALA A 157 -7.89 6.24 4.05
C ALA A 157 -7.91 7.62 4.71
N LYS A 158 -7.25 7.72 5.87
CA LYS A 158 -7.04 8.98 6.59
C LYS A 158 -5.75 9.67 6.08
N ILE A 159 -5.56 10.94 6.45
CA ILE A 159 -4.31 11.66 6.21
C ILE A 159 -3.13 10.86 6.76
N GLY A 160 -2.06 10.78 5.99
CA GLY A 160 -0.86 9.99 6.29
C GLY A 160 -0.94 8.51 5.89
N GLN A 161 -2.09 8.00 5.45
CA GLN A 161 -2.23 6.60 5.04
C GLN A 161 -2.03 6.43 3.52
N ILE A 162 -1.42 5.30 3.14
CA ILE A 162 -1.35 4.89 1.73
C ILE A 162 -2.74 4.43 1.31
N PHE A 163 -3.22 4.91 0.17
CA PHE A 163 -4.58 4.65 -0.30
C PHE A 163 -4.67 4.19 -1.75
N TRP A 164 -3.62 4.41 -2.54
CA TRP A 164 -3.57 4.10 -3.95
C TRP A 164 -2.15 3.72 -4.36
N THR A 165 -1.98 3.12 -5.53
CA THR A 165 -0.68 2.90 -6.14
C THR A 165 -0.80 3.02 -7.65
N ASP A 166 0.19 3.64 -8.29
CA ASP A 166 0.31 3.70 -9.75
C ASP A 166 1.50 2.85 -10.21
N TYR A 167 1.33 2.11 -11.28
CA TYR A 167 2.44 1.52 -12.00
C TYR A 167 3.00 2.54 -13.00
N MET A 168 4.25 2.91 -12.82
CA MET A 168 4.98 3.81 -13.69
C MET A 168 5.69 2.97 -14.76
N ALA A 169 5.11 2.89 -15.97
CA ALA A 169 5.52 1.98 -17.03
C ALA A 169 6.43 2.66 -18.06
N THR A 170 7.51 2.01 -18.45
CA THR A 170 8.27 2.38 -19.64
C THR A 170 7.63 1.84 -20.92
N ASP A 171 6.91 0.70 -20.82
CA ASP A 171 6.08 0.12 -21.86
C ASP A 171 4.71 -0.24 -21.30
N GLY A 172 3.69 0.57 -21.62
CA GLY A 172 2.32 0.39 -21.09
C GLY A 172 1.65 -0.89 -21.58
N GLU A 173 1.89 -1.29 -22.83
CA GLU A 173 1.28 -2.50 -23.40
C GLU A 173 1.89 -3.78 -22.80
N ALA A 174 3.21 -3.81 -22.65
CA ALA A 174 3.88 -4.92 -21.98
C ALA A 174 3.41 -5.05 -20.52
N ALA A 175 3.24 -3.93 -19.80
CA ALA A 175 2.69 -3.91 -18.46
C ALA A 175 1.26 -4.48 -18.40
N LEU A 176 0.38 -4.04 -19.31
CA LEU A 176 -1.00 -4.53 -19.36
C LEU A 176 -1.04 -6.03 -19.62
N ARG A 177 -0.28 -6.54 -20.60
CA ARG A 177 -0.22 -7.98 -20.88
C ARG A 177 0.25 -8.79 -19.67
N PHE A 178 1.28 -8.29 -18.97
CA PHE A 178 1.80 -8.95 -17.78
C PHE A 178 0.75 -9.01 -16.65
N TYR A 179 0.18 -7.87 -16.28
CA TYR A 179 -0.76 -7.80 -15.15
C TYR A 179 -2.15 -8.36 -15.47
N GLN A 180 -2.53 -8.45 -16.75
CA GLN A 180 -3.68 -9.25 -17.17
C GLN A 180 -3.51 -10.73 -16.83
N ARG A 181 -2.32 -11.29 -17.14
CA ARG A 181 -2.02 -12.71 -16.87
C ARG A 181 -1.91 -13.00 -15.38
N VAL A 182 -1.14 -12.18 -14.66
CA VAL A 182 -0.73 -12.46 -13.27
C VAL A 182 -1.80 -12.04 -12.25
N ALA A 183 -2.49 -10.93 -12.48
CA ALA A 183 -3.46 -10.35 -11.56
C ALA A 183 -4.92 -10.40 -12.05
N GLY A 184 -5.13 -10.74 -13.32
CA GLY A 184 -6.45 -10.69 -13.94
C GLY A 184 -6.97 -9.26 -14.10
N TYR A 185 -6.08 -8.26 -14.23
CA TYR A 185 -6.48 -6.88 -14.43
C TYR A 185 -6.95 -6.64 -15.87
N THR A 186 -7.93 -5.76 -16.00
CA THR A 186 -8.37 -5.18 -17.27
C THR A 186 -8.07 -3.68 -17.27
N ALA A 187 -7.92 -3.09 -18.45
CA ALA A 187 -7.72 -1.66 -18.63
C ALA A 187 -9.07 -0.94 -18.73
N ASP A 188 -9.22 0.15 -18.00
CA ASP A 188 -10.31 1.11 -18.20
C ASP A 188 -9.75 2.38 -18.84
N THR A 189 -9.94 2.51 -20.15
CA THR A 189 -9.43 3.65 -20.93
C THR A 189 -10.38 4.86 -20.89
N ALA A 190 -11.60 4.70 -20.39
CA ALA A 190 -12.61 5.76 -20.38
C ALA A 190 -12.34 6.84 -19.32
N THR A 191 -11.48 6.55 -18.34
CA THR A 191 -11.18 7.44 -17.23
C THR A 191 -9.80 8.09 -17.32
N ALA A 192 -9.23 8.22 -18.53
CA ALA A 192 -7.96 8.89 -18.74
C ALA A 192 -7.96 10.30 -18.12
N LEU A 193 -7.42 10.44 -16.93
CA LEU A 193 -7.21 11.72 -16.25
C LEU A 193 -6.09 12.49 -16.96
N GLY A 194 -6.41 13.04 -18.13
CA GLY A 194 -5.54 13.88 -18.95
C GLY A 194 -4.57 13.12 -19.87
N ARG A 195 -4.62 13.46 -21.15
CA ARG A 195 -3.67 13.11 -22.24
C ARG A 195 -3.36 11.62 -22.51
N GLY A 196 -4.26 10.69 -22.18
CA GLY A 196 -4.15 9.29 -22.65
C GLY A 196 -3.01 8.44 -22.09
N GLN A 197 -2.28 8.94 -21.10
CA GLN A 197 -1.14 8.23 -20.51
C GLN A 197 -1.45 7.57 -19.16
N HIS A 198 -2.65 7.75 -18.63
CA HIS A 198 -3.08 7.16 -17.36
C HIS A 198 -4.26 6.23 -17.60
N ILE A 199 -4.08 4.96 -17.24
CA ILE A 199 -5.04 3.89 -17.42
C ILE A 199 -5.40 3.37 -16.03
N ILE A 200 -6.69 3.14 -15.76
CA ILE A 200 -7.11 2.48 -14.54
C ILE A 200 -7.08 0.97 -14.74
N LEU A 201 -6.30 0.28 -13.92
CA LEU A 201 -6.31 -1.16 -13.83
C LEU A 201 -7.50 -1.61 -12.96
N ARG A 202 -8.34 -2.46 -13.53
CA ARG A 202 -9.55 -2.96 -12.88
C ARG A 202 -9.53 -4.48 -12.82
N ARG A 203 -10.30 -5.01 -11.85
CA ARG A 203 -10.72 -6.41 -11.87
C ARG A 203 -12.26 -6.45 -11.77
N ASP A 204 -12.81 -6.24 -10.61
CA ASP A 204 -14.23 -5.99 -10.30
C ASP A 204 -14.49 -4.50 -10.08
N ARG A 205 -13.47 -3.78 -9.60
CA ARG A 205 -13.45 -2.35 -9.34
C ARG A 205 -12.02 -1.80 -9.59
N PRO A 206 -11.80 -0.47 -9.58
CA PRO A 206 -10.47 0.11 -9.70
C PRO A 206 -9.52 -0.44 -8.63
N ARG A 207 -8.32 -0.86 -9.02
CA ARG A 207 -7.31 -1.45 -8.13
C ARG A 207 -6.02 -0.64 -8.09
N ALA A 208 -5.60 -0.11 -9.23
CA ALA A 208 -4.39 0.68 -9.38
C ALA A 208 -4.47 1.58 -10.61
N GLY A 209 -3.54 2.51 -10.74
CA GLY A 209 -3.30 3.20 -12.00
C GLY A 209 -2.14 2.58 -12.75
N LEU A 210 -2.10 2.80 -14.07
CA LEU A 210 -0.95 2.58 -14.91
C LEU A 210 -0.66 3.89 -15.64
N PHE A 211 0.51 4.45 -15.40
CA PHE A 211 0.98 5.67 -16.03
C PHE A 211 2.13 5.35 -16.96
N ILE A 212 2.00 5.72 -18.22
CA ILE A 212 3.08 5.53 -19.20
C ILE A 212 4.03 6.71 -19.07
N LEU A 213 5.29 6.41 -18.72
CA LEU A 213 6.32 7.42 -18.58
C LEU A 213 6.56 8.10 -19.92
N PRO A 214 6.59 9.45 -19.99
CA PRO A 214 6.92 10.17 -21.19
C PRO A 214 8.32 9.82 -21.70
N ALA A 215 8.52 9.80 -23.01
CA ALA A 215 9.79 9.44 -23.62
C ALA A 215 10.96 10.36 -23.23
N GLU A 216 10.66 11.56 -22.76
CA GLU A 216 11.62 12.55 -22.27
C GLU A 216 12.15 12.21 -20.89
N VAL A 217 11.41 11.40 -20.11
CA VAL A 217 11.84 10.96 -18.77
C VAL A 217 12.90 9.89 -18.93
N LYS A 218 14.16 10.27 -18.71
CA LYS A 218 15.31 9.37 -18.84
C LYS A 218 15.74 8.83 -17.49
N ASN A 219 16.35 7.64 -17.49
CA ASN A 219 16.92 6.99 -16.30
C ASN A 219 15.91 6.64 -15.21
N VAL A 220 14.62 6.58 -15.54
CA VAL A 220 13.57 6.06 -14.65
C VAL A 220 13.17 4.67 -15.14
N ARG A 221 13.33 3.67 -14.26
CA ARG A 221 12.87 2.30 -14.51
C ARG A 221 11.39 2.18 -14.18
N SER A 222 10.73 1.21 -14.78
CA SER A 222 9.37 0.87 -14.37
C SER A 222 9.33 0.50 -12.89
N HIS A 223 8.33 1.01 -12.16
CA HIS A 223 8.17 0.77 -10.73
C HIS A 223 6.75 1.02 -10.25
N TRP A 224 6.41 0.48 -9.10
CA TRP A 224 5.17 0.79 -8.38
C TRP A 224 5.38 1.99 -7.46
N LEU A 225 4.49 2.97 -7.56
CA LEU A 225 4.53 4.23 -6.82
C LEU A 225 3.32 4.29 -5.86
N PRO A 226 3.49 4.07 -4.55
CA PRO A 226 2.41 4.24 -3.60
C PRO A 226 2.06 5.71 -3.38
N HIS A 227 0.77 5.99 -3.15
CA HIS A 227 0.23 7.33 -2.90
C HIS A 227 -0.24 7.44 -1.45
N VAL A 228 0.32 8.40 -0.73
CA VAL A 228 -0.11 8.77 0.62
C VAL A 228 -1.12 9.91 0.52
N ARG A 229 -2.23 9.78 1.23
CA ARG A 229 -3.21 10.86 1.34
C ARG A 229 -2.67 11.99 2.21
N VAL A 230 -2.64 13.19 1.67
CA VAL A 230 -2.16 14.40 2.34
C VAL A 230 -3.13 15.56 2.10
N GLU A 231 -3.01 16.60 2.92
CA GLU A 231 -3.83 17.82 2.74
C GLU A 231 -3.19 18.78 1.74
N ASP A 232 -1.87 19.01 1.86
CA ASP A 232 -1.12 19.95 1.04
C ASP A 232 0.17 19.31 0.48
N PRO A 233 0.11 18.79 -0.76
CA PRO A 233 1.27 18.21 -1.42
C PRO A 233 2.42 19.22 -1.64
N ALA A 234 2.11 20.51 -1.85
CA ALA A 234 3.13 21.53 -2.12
C ALA A 234 3.95 21.85 -0.87
N ALA A 235 3.27 22.07 0.26
CA ALA A 235 3.94 22.30 1.54
C ALA A 235 4.81 21.10 1.95
N LEU A 236 4.30 19.87 1.75
CA LEU A 236 5.05 18.66 2.07
C LEU A 236 6.22 18.42 1.10
N ALA A 237 6.11 18.77 -0.18
CA ALA A 237 7.23 18.70 -1.11
C ALA A 237 8.38 19.63 -0.67
N THR A 238 8.05 20.84 -0.27
CA THR A 238 9.05 21.80 0.30
C THR A 238 9.70 21.23 1.57
N ARG A 239 8.88 20.67 2.47
CA ARG A 239 9.36 20.05 3.72
C ARG A 239 10.23 18.81 3.45
N ALA A 240 9.91 18.00 2.44
CA ALA A 240 10.69 16.84 2.05
C ALA A 240 12.14 17.23 1.71
N THR A 241 12.34 18.34 0.97
CA THR A 241 13.69 18.85 0.66
C THR A 241 14.44 19.27 1.93
N ALA A 242 13.78 19.96 2.87
CA ALA A 242 14.40 20.35 4.13
C ALA A 242 14.78 19.15 5.02
N LEU A 243 14.15 17.98 4.81
CA LEU A 243 14.43 16.73 5.52
C LEU A 243 15.44 15.82 4.78
N GLY A 244 16.14 16.34 3.76
CA GLY A 244 17.15 15.58 3.00
C GLY A 244 16.60 14.73 1.87
N GLY A 245 15.30 14.80 1.58
CA GLY A 245 14.68 14.19 0.43
C GLY A 245 14.82 15.02 -0.84
N LYS A 246 14.24 14.53 -1.94
CA LYS A 246 14.27 15.21 -3.23
C LYS A 246 12.85 15.31 -3.81
N VAL A 247 12.49 16.47 -4.36
CA VAL A 247 11.27 16.63 -5.15
C VAL A 247 11.54 16.10 -6.56
N LEU A 248 10.81 15.05 -6.96
CA LEU A 248 10.88 14.45 -8.29
C LEU A 248 9.85 15.06 -9.23
N LEU A 249 8.67 15.39 -8.69
CA LEU A 249 7.60 16.08 -9.40
C LEU A 249 6.94 17.08 -8.44
N ALA A 250 7.04 18.36 -8.77
CA ALA A 250 6.31 19.40 -8.03
C ALA A 250 4.83 19.44 -8.48
N PRO A 251 3.90 19.86 -7.61
CA PRO A 251 2.52 20.08 -8.00
C PRO A 251 2.42 21.03 -9.19
N SER A 252 1.59 20.69 -10.16
CA SER A 252 1.30 21.56 -11.30
C SER A 252 -0.14 21.41 -11.78
N ALA A 253 -0.69 22.46 -12.38
CA ALA A 253 -2.06 22.44 -12.90
C ALA A 253 -2.29 21.33 -13.94
N ASN A 254 -1.25 20.98 -14.67
CA ASN A 254 -1.30 19.95 -15.71
C ASN A 254 -1.23 18.52 -15.17
N VAL A 255 -0.92 18.35 -13.88
CA VAL A 255 -0.81 17.04 -13.24
C VAL A 255 -1.80 16.98 -12.08
N ARG A 256 -2.89 16.23 -12.28
CA ARG A 256 -3.96 16.05 -11.28
C ARG A 256 -4.39 17.36 -10.61
N LYS A 257 -4.46 18.47 -11.37
CA LYS A 257 -4.91 19.79 -10.90
C LYS A 257 -4.18 20.27 -9.61
N ASN A 258 -2.87 20.24 -9.60
CA ASN A 258 -2.02 20.61 -8.44
C ASN A 258 -2.19 19.72 -7.18
N THR A 259 -2.83 18.58 -7.28
CA THR A 259 -3.11 17.74 -6.09
C THR A 259 -2.08 16.64 -5.86
N LEU A 260 -1.01 16.59 -6.66
CA LEU A 260 0.03 15.56 -6.61
C LEU A 260 1.43 16.17 -6.54
N ALA A 261 2.25 15.68 -5.62
CA ALA A 261 3.71 15.77 -5.67
C ALA A 261 4.33 14.37 -5.61
N ILE A 262 5.50 14.18 -6.22
CA ILE A 262 6.30 12.97 -6.02
C ILE A 262 7.62 13.39 -5.39
N VAL A 263 7.95 12.76 -4.28
CA VAL A 263 9.21 13.00 -3.56
C VAL A 263 9.97 11.68 -3.40
N ALA A 264 11.29 11.76 -3.32
CA ALA A 264 12.13 10.65 -2.88
C ALA A 264 12.58 10.89 -1.45
N ASP A 265 12.68 9.84 -0.65
CA ASP A 265 13.31 9.89 0.67
C ASP A 265 14.85 10.07 0.55
N PRO A 266 15.59 10.26 1.65
CA PRO A 266 17.05 10.43 1.59
C PRO A 266 17.81 9.29 0.92
N ALA A 267 17.27 8.08 0.95
CA ALA A 267 17.84 6.92 0.27
C ALA A 267 17.52 6.89 -1.23
N GLY A 268 16.50 7.64 -1.68
CA GLY A 268 16.08 7.73 -3.08
C GLY A 268 14.78 7.00 -3.42
N ALA A 269 14.08 6.39 -2.45
CA ALA A 269 12.81 5.71 -2.69
C ALA A 269 11.68 6.70 -3.01
N PRO A 270 11.01 6.61 -4.18
CA PRO A 270 9.96 7.55 -4.57
C PRO A 270 8.64 7.22 -3.87
N ILE A 271 7.90 8.26 -3.47
CA ILE A 271 6.53 8.16 -2.96
C ILE A 271 5.69 9.34 -3.43
N ALA A 272 4.42 9.11 -3.72
CA ALA A 272 3.49 10.15 -4.12
C ALA A 272 2.75 10.74 -2.91
N LEU A 273 2.68 12.05 -2.85
CA LEU A 273 1.90 12.84 -1.90
C LEU A 273 0.67 13.36 -2.64
N GLN A 274 -0.51 12.85 -2.30
CA GLN A 274 -1.72 13.11 -3.07
C GLN A 274 -2.83 13.68 -2.20
N LYS A 275 -3.35 14.84 -2.56
CA LYS A 275 -4.61 15.35 -2.00
C LYS A 275 -5.77 14.56 -2.61
N TRP A 276 -6.65 14.01 -1.78
CA TRP A 276 -7.80 13.23 -2.21
C TRP A 276 -9.06 13.60 -1.39
N PRO A 277 -10.25 13.70 -2.01
CA PRO A 277 -10.53 13.55 -3.46
C PRO A 277 -9.94 14.66 -4.31
N ILE A 278 -9.74 14.38 -5.60
CA ILE A 278 -9.35 15.39 -6.60
C ILE A 278 -10.58 16.25 -6.89
N GLN A 279 -10.52 17.53 -6.56
CA GLN A 279 -11.61 18.52 -6.77
C GLN A 279 -11.55 19.11 -8.16
#